data_3b3258e1bc62a897a3b6e0e6ef25506f
#
_entry.id   3b3258e1bc62a897a3b6e0e6ef25506f
#
_cell.length_a   1.000
_cell.length_b   1.000
_cell.length_c   1.000
_cell.angle_alpha   90.00
_cell.angle_beta   90.00
_cell.angle_gamma   90.00
#
_symmetry.space_group_name_H-M   'P 1'
#
loop_
_entity.id
_entity.type
_entity.pdbx_description
1 polymer ?
#
loop_
_entity_poly.entity_id
_entity_poly.type
_entity_poly.pdbx_seq_one_letter_code
_entity_poly.pdbx_strand_id
1 'polypeptide(L)'
;GIDYPFFTKGSGMILTIGFLIFLISVPPKKKFVFISSLYLMIKLLDSFKGARAIFLTQLLFVLWYYAKVYGVRIKTQTMAKLVGFTILFSQILVSVRSKKVFSLDLINGIYNFLFSQGVSYLVLGYTVAMKGQIVGQSSYPYILQGIFGFKPQSMETLATTNSLADKLTYLLDPKAYLLGEGIGSNYIAELYDLGIIWLIIISIILGITIIKYEKYVVKYRFLLMTSYYFIPNLFYIPRGSFFGDNLIKNMLLLATIYIGITAFSYIFMRIKEDYDDREKNTLRLGG
;
A
#
# COMPACT_ATOMS: atom_id res chain seq x y z
N GLY A 1 11.82 13.16 -18.22
CA GLY A 1 11.43 13.13 -16.82
C GLY A 1 12.08 14.27 -16.08
N ILE A 2 11.31 15.02 -15.29
CA ILE A 2 11.85 16.08 -14.44
C ILE A 2 12.55 15.36 -13.28
N ASP A 3 13.87 15.43 -13.20
CA ASP A 3 14.63 14.92 -12.07
C ASP A 3 14.30 15.77 -10.84
N TYR A 4 13.50 15.20 -9.95
CA TYR A 4 13.23 15.85 -8.68
C TYR A 4 14.47 15.79 -7.80
N PRO A 5 14.92 16.94 -7.25
CA PRO A 5 16.08 16.97 -6.38
C PRO A 5 15.90 16.04 -5.17
N PHE A 6 17.01 15.52 -4.64
CA PHE A 6 17.08 14.59 -3.50
C PHE A 6 16.17 14.98 -2.33
N PHE A 7 16.00 16.26 -2.06
CA PHE A 7 15.13 16.78 -1.00
C PHE A 7 13.65 16.43 -1.17
N THR A 8 13.13 16.32 -2.39
CA THR A 8 11.71 15.98 -2.59
C THR A 8 11.42 14.48 -2.43
N LYS A 9 12.38 13.62 -2.71
CA LYS A 9 12.27 12.16 -2.44
C LYS A 9 12.42 11.88 -0.93
N GLY A 10 13.32 12.56 -0.26
CA GLY A 10 13.55 12.43 1.20
C GLY A 10 12.37 12.94 2.03
N SER A 11 11.73 14.04 1.64
CA SER A 11 10.60 14.62 2.38
C SER A 11 9.40 13.68 2.47
N GLY A 12 9.09 12.92 1.40
CA GLY A 12 8.02 11.94 1.41
C GLY A 12 8.28 10.78 2.38
N MET A 13 9.54 10.36 2.51
CA MET A 13 9.94 9.32 3.45
C MET A 13 9.85 9.81 4.90
N ILE A 14 10.33 11.01 5.19
CA ILE A 14 10.26 11.63 6.53
C ILE A 14 8.80 11.79 6.96
N LEU A 15 7.93 12.29 6.07
CA LEU A 15 6.50 12.41 6.33
C LEU A 15 5.87 11.05 6.67
N THR A 16 6.22 10.01 5.92
CA THR A 16 5.69 8.66 6.15
C THR A 16 6.16 8.11 7.49
N ILE A 17 7.45 8.23 7.82
CA ILE A 17 8.01 7.78 9.10
C ILE A 17 7.38 8.56 10.26
N GLY A 18 7.29 9.88 10.16
CA GLY A 18 6.64 10.72 11.17
C GLY A 18 5.18 10.32 11.40
N PHE A 19 4.43 10.06 10.32
CA PHE A 19 3.05 9.59 10.43
C PHE A 19 2.96 8.20 11.07
N LEU A 20 3.88 7.28 10.75
CA LEU A 20 3.93 5.96 11.36
C LEU A 20 4.21 6.02 12.88
N ILE A 21 5.18 6.82 13.31
CA ILE A 21 5.48 7.05 14.74
C ILE A 21 4.23 7.60 15.44
N PHE A 22 3.56 8.56 14.82
CA PHE A 22 2.33 9.12 15.34
C PHE A 22 1.23 8.05 15.49
N LEU A 23 1.05 7.16 14.52
CA LEU A 23 0.06 6.08 14.59
C LEU A 23 0.37 5.07 15.71
N ILE A 24 1.65 4.70 15.90
CA ILE A 24 2.07 3.76 16.95
C ILE A 24 1.79 4.33 18.35
N SER A 25 1.86 5.65 18.52
CA SER A 25 1.58 6.30 19.82
C SER A 25 0.11 6.21 20.23
N VAL A 26 -0.79 5.77 19.33
CA VAL A 26 -2.26 5.73 19.53
C VAL A 26 -2.75 7.08 20.06
N PRO A 27 -2.68 8.13 19.24
CA PRO A 27 -2.98 9.48 19.66
C PRO A 27 -4.45 9.64 20.06
N PRO A 28 -4.80 10.65 20.85
CA PRO A 28 -6.19 10.99 21.13
C PRO A 28 -6.98 11.23 19.85
N LYS A 29 -8.25 10.80 19.79
CA LYS A 29 -9.13 10.84 18.61
C LYS A 29 -9.12 12.18 17.88
N LYS A 30 -9.18 13.31 18.60
CA LYS A 30 -9.15 14.65 17.97
C LYS A 30 -7.83 14.93 17.25
N LYS A 31 -6.69 14.60 17.88
CA LYS A 31 -5.36 14.76 17.28
C LYS A 31 -5.20 13.84 16.07
N PHE A 32 -5.69 12.59 16.16
CA PHE A 32 -5.67 11.67 15.03
C PHE A 32 -6.42 12.24 13.83
N VAL A 33 -7.67 12.69 13.99
CA VAL A 33 -8.47 13.25 12.89
C VAL A 33 -7.75 14.44 12.25
N PHE A 34 -7.22 15.36 13.05
CA PHE A 34 -6.51 16.55 12.53
C PHE A 34 -5.25 16.19 11.73
N ILE A 35 -4.35 15.40 12.31
CA ILE A 35 -3.07 15.04 11.66
C ILE A 35 -3.31 14.15 10.43
N SER A 36 -4.25 13.19 10.52
CA SER A 36 -4.60 12.35 9.38
C SER A 36 -5.24 13.13 8.24
N SER A 37 -6.04 14.17 8.54
CA SER A 37 -6.58 15.06 7.51
C SER A 37 -5.48 15.83 6.78
N LEU A 38 -4.49 16.37 7.50
CA LEU A 38 -3.31 17.01 6.90
C LEU A 38 -2.50 16.03 6.04
N TYR A 39 -2.26 14.82 6.56
CA TYR A 39 -1.58 13.77 5.83
C TYR A 39 -2.30 13.40 4.53
N LEU A 40 -3.63 13.20 4.60
CA LEU A 40 -4.45 12.89 3.43
C LEU A 40 -4.47 14.04 2.42
N MET A 41 -4.44 15.29 2.87
CA MET A 41 -4.37 16.45 1.99
C MET A 41 -3.07 16.47 1.18
N ILE A 42 -1.93 16.12 1.80
CA ILE A 42 -0.65 15.97 1.09
C ILE A 42 -0.72 14.82 0.07
N LYS A 43 -1.29 13.66 0.47
CA LYS A 43 -1.47 12.51 -0.45
C LYS A 43 -2.45 12.82 -1.59
N LEU A 44 -3.43 13.67 -1.35
CA LEU A 44 -4.33 14.18 -2.38
C LEU A 44 -3.56 15.02 -3.42
N LEU A 45 -2.72 15.95 -2.98
CA LEU A 45 -1.87 16.74 -3.87
C LEU A 45 -0.93 15.85 -4.71
N ASP A 46 -0.34 14.82 -4.11
CA ASP A 46 0.48 13.85 -4.83
C ASP A 46 -0.30 13.08 -5.89
N SER A 47 -1.60 12.84 -5.68
CA SER A 47 -2.45 12.10 -6.62
C SER A 47 -2.65 12.83 -7.96
N PHE A 48 -2.54 14.17 -7.98
CA PHE A 48 -2.58 14.95 -9.23
C PHE A 48 -1.40 14.65 -10.15
N LYS A 49 -0.28 14.13 -9.62
CA LYS A 49 0.88 13.66 -10.41
C LYS A 49 0.62 12.31 -11.09
N GLY A 50 -0.53 11.69 -10.86
CA GLY A 50 -0.96 10.48 -11.58
C GLY A 50 -1.30 9.25 -10.73
N ALA A 51 -0.96 9.23 -9.45
CA ALA A 51 -1.09 8.06 -8.58
C ALA A 51 -2.37 8.09 -7.70
N ARG A 52 -3.57 8.23 -8.33
CA ARG A 52 -4.86 8.29 -7.62
C ARG A 52 -5.12 7.13 -6.67
N ALA A 53 -4.62 5.95 -6.99
CA ALA A 53 -4.79 4.76 -6.17
C ALA A 53 -4.15 4.93 -4.78
N ILE A 54 -3.01 5.62 -4.69
CA ILE A 54 -2.30 5.87 -3.43
C ILE A 54 -3.17 6.68 -2.47
N PHE A 55 -3.78 7.77 -2.94
CA PHE A 55 -4.66 8.57 -2.10
C PHE A 55 -5.87 7.77 -1.59
N LEU A 56 -6.54 7.02 -2.48
CA LEU A 56 -7.74 6.26 -2.12
C LEU A 56 -7.43 5.14 -1.12
N THR A 57 -6.34 4.41 -1.32
CA THR A 57 -5.94 3.36 -0.38
C THR A 57 -5.51 3.91 0.97
N GLN A 58 -4.85 5.07 1.02
CA GLN A 58 -4.53 5.75 2.27
C GLN A 58 -5.77 6.31 2.97
N LEU A 59 -6.75 6.82 2.23
CA LEU A 59 -8.03 7.23 2.80
C LEU A 59 -8.77 6.05 3.45
N LEU A 60 -8.84 4.91 2.76
CA LEU A 60 -9.44 3.69 3.31
C LEU A 60 -8.67 3.18 4.53
N PHE A 61 -7.33 3.27 4.52
CA PHE A 61 -6.50 2.94 5.67
C PHE A 61 -6.79 3.83 6.88
N VAL A 62 -6.88 5.15 6.71
CA VAL A 62 -7.19 6.09 7.79
C VAL A 62 -8.58 5.81 8.38
N LEU A 63 -9.56 5.50 7.54
CA LEU A 63 -10.91 5.12 7.99
C LEU A 63 -10.91 3.78 8.74
N TRP A 64 -10.20 2.79 8.23
CA TRP A 64 -10.02 1.50 8.89
C TRP A 64 -9.35 1.68 10.27
N TYR A 65 -8.25 2.45 10.34
CA TYR A 65 -7.57 2.75 11.60
C TYR A 65 -8.52 3.43 12.59
N TYR A 66 -9.25 4.43 12.13
CA TYR A 66 -10.24 5.14 12.95
C TYR A 66 -11.31 4.22 13.52
N ALA A 67 -11.87 3.37 12.68
CA ALA A 67 -12.86 2.38 13.10
C ALA A 67 -12.28 1.37 14.09
N LYS A 68 -11.09 0.84 13.78
CA LYS A 68 -10.46 -0.26 14.52
C LYS A 68 -9.91 0.17 15.87
N VAL A 69 -9.16 1.28 15.89
CA VAL A 69 -8.45 1.72 17.11
C VAL A 69 -9.39 2.45 18.09
N TYR A 70 -10.34 3.23 17.57
CA TYR A 70 -11.28 3.97 18.43
C TYR A 70 -12.64 3.30 18.59
N GLY A 71 -12.84 2.10 18.04
CA GLY A 71 -14.08 1.33 18.17
C GLY A 71 -15.29 2.00 17.51
N VAL A 72 -15.08 2.87 16.51
CA VAL A 72 -16.15 3.64 15.88
C VAL A 72 -16.77 2.84 14.73
N ARG A 73 -18.08 2.62 14.79
CA ARG A 73 -18.81 2.03 13.67
C ARG A 73 -19.05 3.07 12.58
N ILE A 74 -18.53 2.81 11.39
CA ILE A 74 -18.77 3.66 10.22
C ILE A 74 -20.19 3.38 9.70
N LYS A 75 -21.02 4.40 9.66
CA LYS A 75 -22.41 4.28 9.16
C LYS A 75 -22.40 4.00 7.66
N THR A 76 -23.34 3.19 7.17
CA THR A 76 -23.52 2.88 5.75
C THR A 76 -23.67 4.13 4.89
N GLN A 77 -24.37 5.16 5.41
CA GLN A 77 -24.48 6.45 4.72
C GLN A 77 -23.12 7.15 4.51
N THR A 78 -22.20 7.03 5.48
CA THR A 78 -20.84 7.58 5.35
C THR A 78 -20.07 6.83 4.27
N MET A 79 -20.22 5.51 4.22
CA MET A 79 -19.61 4.69 3.16
C MET A 79 -20.17 5.04 1.78
N ALA A 80 -21.49 5.22 1.64
CA ALA A 80 -22.10 5.65 0.38
C ALA A 80 -21.59 7.02 -0.09
N LYS A 81 -21.48 7.99 0.82
CA LYS A 81 -20.89 9.32 0.52
C LYS A 81 -19.43 9.19 0.05
N LEU A 82 -18.67 8.30 0.64
CA LEU A 82 -17.28 8.05 0.32
C LEU A 82 -17.12 7.43 -1.07
N VAL A 83 -17.98 6.47 -1.43
CA VAL A 83 -18.03 5.90 -2.78
C VAL A 83 -18.39 6.99 -3.80
N GLY A 84 -19.42 7.81 -3.54
CA GLY A 84 -19.77 8.94 -4.40
C GLY A 84 -18.60 9.93 -4.58
N PHE A 85 -17.93 10.31 -3.49
CA PHE A 85 -16.73 11.15 -3.53
C PHE A 85 -15.63 10.51 -4.39
N THR A 86 -15.37 9.20 -4.23
CA THR A 86 -14.34 8.49 -5.01
C THR A 86 -14.63 8.52 -6.51
N ILE A 87 -15.91 8.37 -6.91
CA ILE A 87 -16.32 8.43 -8.31
C ILE A 87 -16.09 9.83 -8.86
N LEU A 88 -16.61 10.87 -8.18
CA LEU A 88 -16.43 12.26 -8.59
C LEU A 88 -14.96 12.67 -8.66
N PHE A 89 -14.19 12.31 -7.65
CA PHE A 89 -12.75 12.57 -7.60
C PHE A 89 -12.00 11.92 -8.76
N SER A 90 -12.36 10.66 -9.08
CA SER A 90 -11.77 9.97 -10.23
C SER A 90 -12.06 10.68 -11.55
N GLN A 91 -13.27 11.24 -11.74
CA GLN A 91 -13.64 12.00 -12.93
C GLN A 91 -12.85 13.30 -13.05
N ILE A 92 -12.72 14.03 -11.95
CA ILE A 92 -11.93 15.28 -11.91
C ILE A 92 -10.48 14.97 -12.34
N LEU A 93 -9.86 13.93 -11.77
CA LEU A 93 -8.50 13.56 -12.12
C LEU A 93 -8.33 13.16 -13.57
N VAL A 94 -9.29 12.41 -14.15
CA VAL A 94 -9.25 12.04 -15.58
C VAL A 94 -9.38 13.28 -16.45
N SER A 95 -10.29 14.20 -16.13
CA SER A 95 -10.49 15.46 -16.87
C SER A 95 -9.23 16.33 -16.85
N VAL A 96 -8.61 16.52 -15.68
CA VAL A 96 -7.36 17.27 -15.53
C VAL A 96 -6.22 16.67 -16.37
N ARG A 97 -6.10 15.33 -16.36
CA ARG A 97 -5.04 14.63 -17.12
C ARG A 97 -5.25 14.66 -18.63
N SER A 98 -6.50 14.51 -19.07
CA SER A 98 -6.83 14.50 -20.51
C SER A 98 -6.94 15.90 -21.11
N LYS A 99 -6.76 16.95 -20.32
CA LYS A 99 -6.99 18.36 -20.70
C LYS A 99 -8.38 18.59 -21.34
N LYS A 100 -9.35 17.73 -21.01
CA LYS A 100 -10.73 17.87 -21.48
C LYS A 100 -11.51 18.75 -20.50
N VAL A 101 -12.49 19.48 -21.05
CA VAL A 101 -13.43 20.26 -20.23
C VAL A 101 -14.16 19.31 -19.29
N PHE A 102 -14.18 19.64 -18.01
CA PHE A 102 -14.88 18.85 -17.01
C PHE A 102 -16.39 18.89 -17.29
N SER A 103 -16.96 17.75 -17.66
CA SER A 103 -18.40 17.56 -17.77
C SER A 103 -18.87 16.68 -16.60
N LEU A 104 -19.83 17.17 -15.83
CA LEU A 104 -20.53 16.41 -14.76
C LEU A 104 -21.54 15.42 -15.38
N ASP A 105 -21.08 14.54 -16.24
CA ASP A 105 -21.89 13.42 -16.69
C ASP A 105 -21.73 12.25 -15.71
N LEU A 106 -22.61 12.22 -14.72
CA LEU A 106 -22.56 11.22 -13.65
C LEU A 106 -22.74 9.80 -14.18
N ILE A 107 -23.57 9.60 -15.20
CA ILE A 107 -23.84 8.26 -15.77
C ILE A 107 -22.59 7.73 -16.45
N ASN A 108 -22.02 8.50 -17.38
CA ASN A 108 -20.79 8.13 -18.05
C ASN A 108 -19.61 8.04 -17.08
N GLY A 109 -19.63 8.84 -16.02
CA GLY A 109 -18.61 8.76 -14.97
C GLY A 109 -18.66 7.49 -14.16
N ILE A 110 -19.85 7.06 -13.76
CA ILE A 110 -20.05 5.77 -13.08
C ILE A 110 -19.66 4.63 -14.03
N TYR A 111 -20.13 4.66 -15.26
CA TYR A 111 -19.78 3.66 -16.28
C TYR A 111 -18.27 3.56 -16.46
N ASN A 112 -17.57 4.67 -16.71
CA ASN A 112 -16.13 4.69 -16.91
C ASN A 112 -15.36 4.25 -15.66
N PHE A 113 -15.87 4.60 -14.46
CA PHE A 113 -15.29 4.11 -13.22
C PHE A 113 -15.42 2.60 -13.10
N LEU A 114 -16.62 2.04 -13.28
CA LEU A 114 -16.86 0.61 -13.22
C LEU A 114 -16.11 -0.13 -14.33
N PHE A 115 -16.12 0.38 -15.55
CA PHE A 115 -15.35 -0.18 -16.67
C PHE A 115 -13.86 -0.23 -16.35
N SER A 116 -13.29 0.86 -15.82
CA SER A 116 -11.87 0.90 -15.44
C SER A 116 -11.51 -0.08 -14.30
N GLN A 117 -12.46 -0.42 -13.42
CA GLN A 117 -12.27 -1.49 -12.44
C GLN A 117 -12.40 -2.86 -13.09
N GLY A 118 -13.34 -3.02 -14.03
CA GLY A 118 -13.57 -4.27 -14.79
C GLY A 118 -12.37 -4.69 -15.64
N VAL A 119 -11.61 -3.73 -16.17
CA VAL A 119 -10.37 -4.01 -16.94
C VAL A 119 -9.39 -4.88 -16.15
N SER A 120 -9.35 -4.78 -14.82
CA SER A 120 -8.50 -5.64 -13.98
C SER A 120 -8.87 -7.12 -14.09
N TYR A 121 -10.13 -7.46 -14.41
CA TYR A 121 -10.57 -8.85 -14.62
C TYR A 121 -10.16 -9.39 -15.98
N LEU A 122 -9.91 -8.51 -16.97
CA LEU A 122 -9.38 -8.94 -18.28
C LEU A 122 -8.00 -9.58 -18.11
N VAL A 123 -7.21 -9.14 -17.13
CA VAL A 123 -5.92 -9.76 -16.80
C VAL A 123 -6.09 -11.24 -16.49
N LEU A 124 -7.11 -11.62 -15.69
CA LEU A 124 -7.40 -13.03 -15.43
C LEU A 124 -7.83 -13.75 -16.71
N GLY A 125 -8.68 -13.14 -17.53
CA GLY A 125 -9.13 -13.71 -18.82
C GLY A 125 -7.93 -13.99 -19.73
N TYR A 126 -7.01 -13.06 -19.89
CA TYR A 126 -5.77 -13.26 -20.65
C TYR A 126 -4.87 -14.32 -20.05
N THR A 127 -4.73 -14.36 -18.71
CA THR A 127 -3.96 -15.39 -18.01
C THR A 127 -4.51 -16.78 -18.30
N VAL A 128 -5.83 -16.94 -18.26
CA VAL A 128 -6.49 -18.22 -18.59
C VAL A 128 -6.26 -18.58 -20.06
N ALA A 129 -6.50 -17.65 -20.98
CA ALA A 129 -6.37 -17.89 -22.41
C ALA A 129 -4.94 -18.20 -22.85
N MET A 130 -3.94 -17.60 -22.19
CA MET A 130 -2.52 -17.71 -22.55
C MET A 130 -1.72 -18.60 -21.59
N LYS A 131 -2.36 -19.39 -20.76
CA LYS A 131 -1.71 -20.17 -19.69
C LYS A 131 -0.51 -20.98 -20.18
N GLY A 132 -0.64 -21.66 -21.30
CA GLY A 132 0.44 -22.49 -21.88
C GLY A 132 1.62 -21.67 -22.44
N GLN A 133 1.45 -20.38 -22.68
CA GLN A 133 2.47 -19.48 -23.22
C GLN A 133 3.18 -18.69 -22.12
N ILE A 134 2.50 -18.45 -21.00
CA ILE A 134 3.02 -17.67 -19.87
C ILE A 134 3.87 -18.53 -18.96
N VAL A 135 3.47 -19.78 -18.78
CA VAL A 135 4.10 -20.71 -17.81
C VAL A 135 5.46 -21.19 -18.33
N GLY A 136 6.49 -21.02 -17.54
CA GLY A 136 7.54 -22.02 -17.52
C GLY A 136 8.98 -21.59 -17.77
N GLN A 137 9.38 -20.34 -17.56
CA GLN A 137 10.81 -20.02 -17.76
C GLN A 137 11.56 -19.52 -16.53
N SER A 138 10.93 -19.32 -15.41
CA SER A 138 11.64 -18.83 -14.24
C SER A 138 11.46 -19.72 -13.02
N SER A 139 12.59 -20.09 -12.43
CA SER A 139 12.70 -20.91 -11.23
C SER A 139 12.46 -20.16 -9.91
N TYR A 140 12.19 -18.85 -9.96
CA TYR A 140 11.98 -18.06 -8.76
C TYR A 140 10.49 -17.85 -8.46
N PRO A 141 10.03 -18.17 -7.24
CA PRO A 141 8.69 -17.78 -6.82
C PRO A 141 8.50 -16.26 -6.91
N TYR A 142 7.35 -15.81 -7.41
CA TYR A 142 7.00 -14.40 -7.53
C TYR A 142 7.15 -13.62 -6.22
N ILE A 143 6.92 -14.28 -5.08
CA ILE A 143 7.11 -13.73 -3.73
C ILE A 143 8.54 -13.22 -3.51
N LEU A 144 9.55 -13.92 -4.02
CA LEU A 144 10.95 -13.51 -3.87
C LEU A 144 11.27 -12.26 -4.68
N GLN A 145 10.60 -12.03 -5.79
CA GLN A 145 10.75 -10.81 -6.58
C GLN A 145 10.27 -9.58 -5.81
N GLY A 146 9.23 -9.72 -4.98
CA GLY A 146 8.78 -8.67 -4.06
C GLY A 146 9.82 -8.31 -2.97
N ILE A 147 10.75 -9.22 -2.65
CA ILE A 147 11.84 -8.96 -1.69
C ILE A 147 12.99 -8.21 -2.36
N PHE A 148 13.42 -8.65 -3.54
CA PHE A 148 14.58 -8.10 -4.23
C PHE A 148 14.28 -6.83 -5.06
N GLY A 149 13.01 -6.48 -5.19
CA GLY A 149 12.53 -5.35 -5.98
C GLY A 149 12.34 -5.68 -7.46
N PHE A 150 11.55 -4.83 -8.12
CA PHE A 150 11.31 -4.94 -9.55
C PHE A 150 12.41 -4.23 -10.33
N LYS A 151 12.93 -4.92 -11.35
CA LYS A 151 13.82 -4.29 -12.34
C LYS A 151 12.98 -3.51 -13.36
N PRO A 152 13.54 -2.47 -13.98
CA PRO A 152 12.90 -1.82 -15.12
C PRO A 152 12.57 -2.81 -16.23
N GLN A 153 11.49 -2.59 -16.95
CA GLN A 153 11.10 -3.42 -18.09
C GLN A 153 12.18 -3.37 -19.18
N SER A 154 12.66 -4.54 -19.57
CA SER A 154 13.68 -4.74 -20.60
C SER A 154 13.65 -6.19 -21.07
N MET A 155 14.27 -6.50 -22.20
CA MET A 155 14.40 -7.89 -22.68
C MET A 155 15.19 -8.77 -21.70
N GLU A 156 16.22 -8.22 -21.04
CA GLU A 156 16.98 -8.91 -20.01
C GLU A 156 16.10 -9.21 -18.77
N THR A 157 15.31 -8.23 -18.34
CA THR A 157 14.36 -8.41 -17.26
C THR A 157 13.32 -9.46 -17.62
N LEU A 158 12.77 -9.44 -18.83
CA LEU A 158 11.79 -10.41 -19.29
C LEU A 158 12.30 -11.86 -19.23
N ALA A 159 13.56 -12.08 -19.58
CA ALA A 159 14.18 -13.41 -19.54
C ALA A 159 14.33 -13.96 -18.11
N THR A 160 14.42 -13.10 -17.12
CA THR A 160 14.68 -13.49 -15.72
C THR A 160 13.50 -13.27 -14.79
N THR A 161 12.46 -12.52 -15.22
CA THR A 161 11.31 -12.16 -14.38
C THR A 161 10.31 -13.29 -14.22
N ASN A 162 9.70 -13.35 -13.04
CA ASN A 162 8.51 -14.15 -12.76
C ASN A 162 7.23 -13.31 -12.71
N SER A 163 7.34 -12.01 -13.01
CA SER A 163 6.21 -11.11 -13.01
C SER A 163 5.19 -11.51 -14.09
N LEU A 164 4.01 -11.90 -13.68
CA LEU A 164 2.89 -12.16 -14.60
C LEU A 164 2.59 -10.91 -15.43
N ALA A 165 2.62 -9.73 -14.80
CA ALA A 165 2.39 -8.46 -15.48
C ALA A 165 3.35 -8.23 -16.65
N ASP A 166 4.66 -8.49 -16.45
CA ASP A 166 5.67 -8.30 -17.47
C ASP A 166 5.48 -9.28 -18.63
N LYS A 167 5.35 -10.58 -18.32
CA LYS A 167 5.17 -11.63 -19.32
C LYS A 167 3.89 -11.42 -20.13
N LEU A 168 2.78 -11.14 -19.44
CA LEU A 168 1.50 -10.96 -20.09
C LEU A 168 1.48 -9.69 -20.95
N THR A 169 2.07 -8.59 -20.47
CA THR A 169 2.20 -7.37 -21.27
C THR A 169 3.01 -7.61 -22.51
N TYR A 170 4.15 -8.31 -22.40
CA TYR A 170 4.99 -8.59 -23.56
C TYR A 170 4.30 -9.49 -24.60
N LEU A 171 3.54 -10.49 -24.15
CA LEU A 171 2.78 -11.37 -25.05
C LEU A 171 1.68 -10.63 -25.81
N LEU A 172 1.02 -9.66 -25.15
CA LEU A 172 -0.08 -8.90 -25.74
C LEU A 172 0.40 -7.71 -26.56
N ASP A 173 1.38 -6.97 -26.06
CA ASP A 173 1.95 -5.80 -26.69
C ASP A 173 3.44 -5.62 -26.32
N PRO A 174 4.36 -6.21 -27.14
CA PRO A 174 5.79 -6.05 -26.91
C PRO A 174 6.29 -4.60 -26.94
N LYS A 175 5.62 -3.73 -27.72
CA LYS A 175 6.01 -2.32 -27.81
C LYS A 175 5.66 -1.57 -26.52
N ALA A 176 4.45 -1.76 -26.01
CA ALA A 176 4.04 -1.18 -24.73
C ALA A 176 4.97 -1.64 -23.61
N TYR A 177 5.34 -2.93 -23.56
CA TYR A 177 6.30 -3.44 -22.60
C TYR A 177 7.64 -2.70 -22.64
N LEU A 178 8.23 -2.52 -23.83
CA LEU A 178 9.52 -1.83 -23.97
C LEU A 178 9.46 -0.33 -23.67
N LEU A 179 8.26 0.28 -23.74
CA LEU A 179 8.00 1.67 -23.31
C LEU A 179 7.79 1.83 -21.80
N GLY A 180 7.82 0.74 -21.03
CA GLY A 180 7.55 0.78 -19.60
C GLY A 180 6.07 0.84 -19.25
N GLU A 181 5.19 0.54 -20.22
CA GLU A 181 3.75 0.43 -20.05
C GLU A 181 3.35 -1.01 -19.75
N GLY A 182 2.16 -1.24 -19.21
CA GLY A 182 1.71 -2.60 -18.93
C GLY A 182 0.24 -2.67 -18.55
N ILE A 183 -0.33 -3.87 -18.77
CA ILE A 183 -1.71 -4.17 -18.39
C ILE A 183 -1.86 -4.42 -16.89
N GLY A 184 -0.73 -4.51 -16.17
CA GLY A 184 -0.72 -4.83 -14.75
C GLY A 184 -0.95 -6.31 -14.45
N SER A 185 -1.24 -6.59 -13.20
CA SER A 185 -1.55 -7.92 -12.69
C SER A 185 -2.63 -7.81 -11.63
N ASN A 186 -3.18 -8.93 -11.19
CA ASN A 186 -4.01 -8.99 -10.00
C ASN A 186 -3.76 -10.31 -9.23
N TYR A 187 -4.09 -10.29 -7.97
CA TYR A 187 -3.88 -11.40 -7.05
C TYR A 187 -4.42 -12.75 -7.56
N ILE A 188 -5.64 -12.76 -8.12
CA ILE A 188 -6.29 -13.98 -8.59
C ILE A 188 -5.56 -14.53 -9.81
N ALA A 189 -5.18 -13.66 -10.77
CA ALA A 189 -4.45 -14.05 -11.96
C ALA A 189 -3.08 -14.62 -11.62
N GLU A 190 -2.35 -13.99 -10.70
CA GLU A 190 -1.03 -14.46 -10.24
C GLU A 190 -1.11 -15.84 -9.59
N LEU A 191 -2.08 -16.06 -8.71
CA LEU A 191 -2.25 -17.35 -8.06
C LEU A 191 -2.78 -18.42 -9.02
N TYR A 192 -3.64 -18.03 -9.97
CA TYR A 192 -4.11 -18.95 -11.01
C TYR A 192 -2.98 -19.40 -11.93
N ASP A 193 -2.04 -18.51 -12.24
CA ASP A 193 -0.84 -18.81 -13.03
C ASP A 193 0.03 -19.86 -12.32
N LEU A 194 0.17 -19.77 -11.01
CA LEU A 194 0.84 -20.79 -10.19
C LEU A 194 0.08 -22.13 -10.17
N GLY A 195 -1.20 -22.12 -10.41
CA GLY A 195 -2.10 -23.29 -10.44
C GLY A 195 -3.27 -23.17 -9.47
N ILE A 196 -4.39 -23.83 -9.83
CA ILE A 196 -5.65 -23.75 -9.07
C ILE A 196 -5.50 -24.21 -7.60
N ILE A 197 -4.65 -25.19 -7.35
CA ILE A 197 -4.39 -25.69 -5.99
C ILE A 197 -3.73 -24.60 -5.15
N TRP A 198 -2.74 -23.87 -5.70
CA TRP A 198 -2.09 -22.77 -5.02
C TRP A 198 -3.03 -21.59 -4.79
N LEU A 199 -3.92 -21.29 -5.75
CA LEU A 199 -4.96 -20.28 -5.58
C LEU A 199 -5.82 -20.60 -4.34
N ILE A 200 -6.27 -21.84 -4.17
CA ILE A 200 -7.09 -22.25 -3.03
C ILE A 200 -6.29 -22.15 -1.72
N ILE A 201 -5.12 -22.78 -1.67
CA ILE A 201 -4.29 -22.85 -0.45
C ILE A 201 -3.90 -21.45 0.04
N ILE A 202 -3.37 -20.61 -0.85
CA ILE A 202 -2.91 -19.27 -0.48
C ILE A 202 -4.09 -18.37 -0.10
N SER A 203 -5.24 -18.51 -0.75
CA SER A 203 -6.43 -17.75 -0.38
C SER A 203 -6.97 -18.13 1.01
N ILE A 204 -6.92 -19.40 1.39
CA ILE A 204 -7.27 -19.85 2.74
C ILE A 204 -6.26 -19.28 3.77
N ILE A 205 -4.97 -19.40 3.50
CA ILE A 205 -3.90 -18.86 4.38
C ILE A 205 -4.07 -17.36 4.55
N LEU A 206 -4.33 -16.63 3.47
CA LEU A 206 -4.58 -15.19 3.52
C LEU A 206 -5.81 -14.86 4.37
N GLY A 207 -6.92 -15.59 4.19
CA GLY A 207 -8.13 -15.41 4.99
C GLY A 207 -7.88 -15.61 6.49
N ILE A 208 -7.17 -16.67 6.87
CA ILE A 208 -6.77 -16.92 8.26
C ILE A 208 -5.86 -15.82 8.77
N THR A 209 -4.91 -15.37 7.95
CA THR A 209 -3.98 -14.28 8.31
C THR A 209 -4.73 -12.98 8.57
N ILE A 210 -5.69 -12.61 7.73
CA ILE A 210 -6.52 -11.41 7.91
C ILE A 210 -7.30 -11.49 9.22
N ILE A 211 -7.95 -12.63 9.51
CA ILE A 211 -8.72 -12.81 10.74
C ILE A 211 -7.82 -12.66 11.98
N LYS A 212 -6.65 -13.32 11.99
CA LYS A 212 -5.69 -13.21 13.09
C LYS A 212 -5.14 -11.78 13.20
N TYR A 213 -4.79 -11.17 12.08
CA TYR A 213 -4.30 -9.80 12.05
C TYR A 213 -5.33 -8.84 12.63
N GLU A 214 -6.57 -8.90 12.19
CA GLU A 214 -7.69 -8.12 12.71
C GLU A 214 -7.89 -8.29 14.22
N LYS A 215 -7.68 -9.50 14.75
CA LYS A 215 -7.79 -9.78 16.19
C LYS A 215 -6.68 -9.15 17.02
N TYR A 216 -5.45 -9.12 16.49
CA TYR A 216 -4.26 -8.78 17.26
C TYR A 216 -3.67 -7.40 16.96
N VAL A 217 -4.07 -6.75 15.87
CA VAL A 217 -3.44 -5.51 15.38
C VAL A 217 -3.43 -4.38 16.39
N VAL A 218 -4.49 -4.21 17.19
CA VAL A 218 -4.56 -3.15 18.20
C VAL A 218 -3.74 -3.52 19.45
N LYS A 219 -3.58 -4.83 19.72
CA LYS A 219 -2.84 -5.32 20.88
C LYS A 219 -1.33 -5.12 20.73
N TYR A 220 -0.80 -5.30 19.53
CA TYR A 220 0.64 -5.26 19.27
C TYR A 220 1.00 -4.04 18.44
N ARG A 221 1.81 -3.14 18.99
CA ARG A 221 2.27 -1.91 18.33
C ARG A 221 2.96 -2.16 16.99
N PHE A 222 3.72 -3.24 16.89
CA PHE A 222 4.34 -3.66 15.64
C PHE A 222 3.30 -3.96 14.55
N LEU A 223 2.24 -4.72 14.88
CA LEU A 223 1.17 -5.00 13.90
C LEU A 223 0.42 -3.73 13.53
N LEU A 224 0.22 -2.81 14.47
CA LEU A 224 -0.41 -1.52 14.18
C LEU A 224 0.44 -0.69 13.22
N MET A 225 1.76 -0.73 13.34
CA MET A 225 2.69 -0.09 12.40
C MET A 225 2.64 -0.74 11.02
N THR A 226 2.67 -2.07 10.96
CA THR A 226 2.62 -2.79 9.67
C THR A 226 1.30 -2.62 8.93
N SER A 227 0.21 -2.24 9.64
CA SER A 227 -1.09 -1.98 9.04
C SER A 227 -1.06 -0.88 7.97
N TYR A 228 -0.11 0.06 8.06
CA TYR A 228 0.08 1.12 7.09
C TYR A 228 0.35 0.63 5.67
N TYR A 229 1.04 -0.50 5.53
CA TYR A 229 1.25 -1.13 4.22
C TYR A 229 0.29 -2.31 3.98
N PHE A 230 0.01 -3.09 5.01
CA PHE A 230 -0.80 -4.30 4.87
C PHE A 230 -2.24 -3.98 4.46
N ILE A 231 -2.89 -3.04 5.13
CA ILE A 231 -4.30 -2.71 4.87
C ILE A 231 -4.52 -2.05 3.50
N PRO A 232 -3.73 -1.04 3.06
CA PRO A 232 -3.83 -0.52 1.69
C PRO A 232 -3.64 -1.59 0.62
N ASN A 233 -2.69 -2.51 0.81
CA ASN A 233 -2.49 -3.62 -0.13
C ASN A 233 -3.69 -4.56 -0.17
N LEU A 234 -4.33 -4.87 0.97
CA LEU A 234 -5.57 -5.66 0.99
C LEU A 234 -6.68 -5.00 0.16
N PHE A 235 -6.86 -3.69 0.28
CA PHE A 235 -7.83 -2.96 -0.52
C PHE A 235 -7.47 -2.91 -2.01
N TYR A 236 -6.19 -3.08 -2.34
CA TYR A 236 -5.70 -3.05 -3.72
C TYR A 236 -5.68 -4.43 -4.39
N ILE A 237 -5.81 -5.53 -3.65
CA ILE A 237 -5.81 -6.92 -4.14
C ILE A 237 -6.64 -7.14 -5.42
N PRO A 238 -7.88 -6.62 -5.54
CA PRO A 238 -8.68 -6.89 -6.74
C PRO A 238 -8.08 -6.28 -8.01
N ARG A 239 -7.17 -5.32 -7.88
CA ARG A 239 -6.62 -4.55 -9.00
C ARG A 239 -5.12 -4.66 -9.16
N GLY A 240 -4.41 -5.12 -8.17
CA GLY A 240 -2.96 -5.19 -8.18
C GLY A 240 -2.42 -6.47 -7.57
N SER A 241 -1.12 -6.65 -7.71
CA SER A 241 -0.42 -7.73 -7.05
C SER A 241 -0.40 -7.51 -5.54
N PHE A 242 -0.75 -8.55 -4.79
CA PHE A 242 -0.60 -8.51 -3.34
C PHE A 242 0.86 -8.69 -2.90
N PHE A 243 1.57 -9.56 -3.58
CA PHE A 243 2.96 -9.90 -3.24
C PHE A 243 3.99 -9.06 -4.00
N GLY A 244 3.59 -8.42 -5.12
CA GLY A 244 4.49 -7.80 -6.08
C GLY A 244 4.97 -6.40 -5.74
N ASP A 245 4.20 -5.61 -5.01
CA ASP A 245 4.45 -4.18 -4.82
C ASP A 245 5.38 -3.86 -3.65
N ASN A 246 6.50 -4.56 -3.54
CA ASN A 246 7.48 -4.37 -2.45
C ASN A 246 6.89 -4.55 -1.04
N LEU A 247 5.76 -5.26 -0.89
CA LEU A 247 5.10 -5.44 0.40
C LEU A 247 6.07 -6.02 1.44
N ILE A 248 6.76 -7.12 1.09
CA ILE A 248 7.70 -7.80 2.00
C ILE A 248 8.88 -6.87 2.33
N LYS A 249 9.45 -6.19 1.34
CA LYS A 249 10.52 -5.21 1.54
C LYS A 249 10.09 -4.09 2.50
N ASN A 250 8.90 -3.55 2.29
CA ASN A 250 8.35 -2.50 3.16
C ASN A 250 8.06 -3.01 4.57
N MET A 251 7.59 -4.25 4.71
CA MET A 251 7.39 -4.88 6.02
C MET A 251 8.71 -5.09 6.77
N LEU A 252 9.77 -5.54 6.08
CA LEU A 252 11.12 -5.68 6.66
C LEU A 252 11.69 -4.32 7.06
N LEU A 253 11.53 -3.29 6.22
CA LEU A 253 11.94 -1.93 6.55
C LEU A 253 11.24 -1.43 7.82
N LEU A 254 9.91 -1.65 7.94
CA LEU A 254 9.16 -1.30 9.12
C LEU A 254 9.62 -2.06 10.36
N ALA A 255 9.94 -3.35 10.22
CA ALA A 255 10.48 -4.14 11.32
C ALA A 255 11.79 -3.54 11.84
N THR A 256 12.70 -3.16 10.93
CA THR A 256 13.96 -2.50 11.27
C THR A 256 13.73 -1.16 11.97
N ILE A 257 12.83 -0.33 11.46
CA ILE A 257 12.48 0.97 12.07
C ILE A 257 11.88 0.74 13.47
N TYR A 258 10.99 -0.23 13.63
CA TYR A 258 10.36 -0.54 14.91
C TYR A 258 11.39 -0.99 15.96
N ILE A 259 12.31 -1.86 15.58
CA ILE A 259 13.41 -2.31 16.44
C ILE A 259 14.28 -1.12 16.85
N GLY A 260 14.64 -0.26 15.89
CA GLY A 260 15.42 0.97 16.14
C GLY A 260 14.74 1.92 17.13
N ILE A 261 13.45 2.19 16.94
CA ILE A 261 12.66 3.04 17.85
C ILE A 261 12.60 2.42 19.25
N THR A 262 12.38 1.11 19.36
CA THR A 262 12.27 0.41 20.63
C THR A 262 13.61 0.42 21.38
N ALA A 263 14.71 0.15 20.68
CA ALA A 263 16.06 0.20 21.25
C ALA A 263 16.43 1.60 21.72
N PHE A 264 16.17 2.63 20.89
CA PHE A 264 16.41 4.02 21.26
C PHE A 264 15.58 4.43 22.51
N SER A 265 14.31 4.08 22.54
CA SER A 265 13.45 4.36 23.70
C SER A 265 13.95 3.69 24.98
N TYR A 266 14.45 2.45 24.87
CA TYR A 266 15.02 1.73 26.00
C TYR A 266 16.30 2.40 26.52
N ILE A 267 17.21 2.78 25.62
CA ILE A 267 18.46 3.47 25.99
C ILE A 267 18.13 4.82 26.65
N PHE A 268 17.19 5.59 26.08
CA PHE A 268 16.81 6.88 26.64
C PHE A 268 16.19 6.76 28.04
N MET A 269 15.34 5.75 28.27
CA MET A 269 14.78 5.51 29.62
C MET A 269 15.88 5.18 30.64
N ARG A 270 16.84 4.34 30.28
CA ARG A 270 17.98 4.02 31.16
C ARG A 270 18.81 5.24 31.52
N ILE A 271 19.15 6.07 30.51
CA ILE A 271 19.91 7.31 30.74
C ILE A 271 19.14 8.23 31.71
N LYS A 272 17.84 8.33 31.53
CA LYS A 272 16.99 9.13 32.43
C LYS A 272 16.97 8.57 33.88
N GLU A 273 16.80 7.27 34.04
CA GLU A 273 16.84 6.60 35.33
C GLU A 273 18.18 6.84 36.05
N ASP A 274 19.30 6.67 35.32
CA ASP A 274 20.65 6.94 35.88
C ASP A 274 20.84 8.40 36.27
N TYR A 275 20.24 9.35 35.51
CA TYR A 275 20.27 10.77 35.83
C TYR A 275 19.48 11.08 37.12
N ASP A 276 18.25 10.61 37.20
CA ASP A 276 17.35 10.81 38.32
C ASP A 276 17.93 10.20 39.64
N ASP A 277 18.62 9.06 39.54
CA ASP A 277 19.29 8.44 40.68
C ASP A 277 20.53 9.20 41.14
N ARG A 278 21.31 9.78 40.20
CA ARG A 278 22.45 10.68 40.55
C ARG A 278 21.97 11.94 41.26
N GLU A 279 20.91 12.56 40.78
CA GLU A 279 20.33 13.76 41.41
C GLU A 279 19.85 13.48 42.82
N LYS A 280 19.15 12.36 43.06
CA LYS A 280 18.71 11.93 44.40
C LYS A 280 19.88 11.69 45.35
N ASN A 281 20.96 11.09 44.86
CA ASN A 281 22.14 10.82 45.66
C ASN A 281 22.90 12.12 46.04
N THR A 282 22.97 13.06 45.10
CA THR A 282 23.58 14.38 45.37
C THR A 282 22.83 15.18 46.44
N LEU A 283 21.49 15.13 46.36
CA LEU A 283 20.63 15.77 47.39
C LEU A 283 20.74 15.12 48.79
N ARG A 284 21.05 13.83 48.85
CA ARG A 284 21.24 13.10 50.13
C ARG A 284 22.61 13.38 50.78
N LEU A 285 23.61 13.76 50.03
CA LEU A 285 24.97 14.03 50.53
C LEU A 285 25.21 15.50 50.86
N GLY A 286 24.32 16.40 50.46
CA GLY A 286 24.42 17.84 50.69
C GLY A 286 23.55 18.40 51.84
N GLY A 287 22.79 17.55 52.53
CA GLY A 287 22.02 17.89 53.73
C GLY A 287 22.59 17.22 54.98
#